data_453cd3efa69ed0111515befb314e90ec
#
_entry.id   453cd3efa69ed0111515befb314e90ec
#
_cell.length_a   1.000
_cell.length_b   1.000
_cell.length_c   1.000
_cell.angle_alpha   90.00
_cell.angle_beta   90.00
_cell.angle_gamma   90.00
#
_symmetry.space_group_name_H-M   'P 1'
#
loop_
_entity.id
_entity.type
_entity.pdbx_description
1 polymer ?
#
loop_
_entity_poly.entity_id
_entity_poly.type
_entity_poly.pdbx_seq_one_letter_code
_entity_poly.pdbx_strand_id
1 'polypeptide(L)'
;MSIEENGDILGSIIVDRNQPDEYETIDWPSRAPAEKVMVIHLVMVCPEAAGKGIGSSLVKYAMERARQHSCETVRLDTGSQNIPAASLYKKLGFQLAETGTMKVGGVISHTGHLFFE
;
A
#
# COMPACT_ATOMS: atom_id res chain seq x y z
N MET A 1 -4.01 8.86 8.13
CA MET A 1 -4.45 8.32 9.42
C MET A 1 -3.27 7.83 10.23
N SER A 2 -3.29 8.03 11.53
CA SER A 2 -2.25 7.57 12.45
C SER A 2 -2.89 6.77 13.59
N ILE A 3 -2.14 5.83 14.13
CA ILE A 3 -2.50 5.10 15.36
C ILE A 3 -1.57 5.60 16.45
N GLU A 4 -2.15 6.07 17.55
CA GLU A 4 -1.42 6.66 18.66
C GLU A 4 -1.73 5.93 19.96
N GLU A 5 -0.74 5.90 20.87
CA GLU A 5 -0.89 5.37 22.21
C GLU A 5 -0.06 6.22 23.17
N ASN A 6 -0.70 6.76 24.20
CA ASN A 6 -0.04 7.60 25.21
C ASN A 6 0.75 8.77 24.61
N GLY A 7 0.23 9.36 23.52
CA GLY A 7 0.89 10.47 22.83
C GLY A 7 1.94 10.08 21.81
N ASP A 8 2.27 8.80 21.71
CA ASP A 8 3.23 8.31 20.73
C ASP A 8 2.52 7.79 19.48
N ILE A 9 3.05 8.13 18.30
CA ILE A 9 2.54 7.60 17.04
C ILE A 9 3.14 6.22 16.82
N LEU A 10 2.29 5.20 16.76
CA LEU A 10 2.70 3.81 16.55
C LEU A 10 2.79 3.45 15.06
N GLY A 11 2.04 4.14 14.22
CA GLY A 11 2.07 3.94 12.78
C GLY A 11 1.18 4.93 12.07
N SER A 12 1.35 5.02 10.76
CA SER A 12 0.55 5.91 9.93
C SER A 12 0.37 5.34 8.52
N ILE A 13 -0.64 5.83 7.81
CA ILE A 13 -0.93 5.44 6.44
C ILE A 13 -1.41 6.65 5.65
N ILE A 14 -0.98 6.73 4.39
CA ILE A 14 -1.44 7.75 3.44
C ILE A 14 -2.22 7.03 2.34
N VAL A 15 -3.47 7.43 2.17
CA VAL A 15 -4.40 6.81 1.24
C VAL A 15 -5.11 7.89 0.43
N ASP A 16 -5.14 7.76 -0.90
CA ASP A 16 -5.94 8.62 -1.77
C ASP A 16 -6.28 7.86 -3.05
N ARG A 17 -6.71 8.57 -4.09
CA ARG A 17 -7.06 7.98 -5.39
C ARG A 17 -6.11 8.40 -6.51
N ASN A 18 -4.95 8.93 -6.16
CA ASN A 18 -3.94 9.37 -7.14
C ASN A 18 -2.97 8.23 -7.41
N GLN A 19 -3.07 7.61 -8.58
CA GLN A 19 -2.17 6.54 -8.98
C GLN A 19 -0.85 7.12 -9.50
N PRO A 20 0.31 6.61 -9.01
CA PRO A 20 1.60 6.96 -9.62
C PRO A 20 1.62 6.58 -11.11
N ASP A 21 2.38 7.33 -11.91
CA ASP A 21 2.46 7.10 -13.35
C ASP A 21 2.89 5.67 -13.70
N GLU A 22 3.76 5.07 -12.88
CA GLU A 22 4.23 3.71 -13.09
C GLU A 22 3.12 2.68 -13.05
N TYR A 23 2.00 2.99 -12.38
CA TYR A 23 0.85 2.08 -12.29
C TYR A 23 0.15 1.89 -13.63
N GLU A 24 0.32 2.82 -14.57
CA GLU A 24 -0.32 2.73 -15.89
C GLU A 24 0.20 1.57 -16.73
N THR A 25 1.44 1.13 -16.46
CA THR A 25 2.08 0.05 -17.22
C THR A 25 1.91 -1.32 -16.57
N ILE A 26 1.27 -1.39 -15.42
CA ILE A 26 1.09 -2.64 -14.68
C ILE A 26 -0.16 -3.35 -15.18
N ASP A 27 -0.03 -4.65 -15.38
CA ASP A 27 -1.17 -5.51 -15.73
C ASP A 27 -1.87 -5.96 -14.46
N TRP A 28 -2.78 -5.14 -13.97
CA TRP A 28 -3.48 -5.39 -12.72
C TRP A 28 -4.51 -6.52 -12.85
N PRO A 29 -4.70 -7.35 -11.79
CA PRO A 29 -5.76 -8.37 -11.79
C PRO A 29 -7.14 -7.79 -12.04
N SER A 30 -7.42 -6.61 -11.47
CA SER A 30 -8.69 -5.90 -11.70
C SER A 30 -8.52 -4.87 -12.80
N ARG A 31 -9.55 -4.70 -13.62
CA ARG A 31 -9.61 -3.64 -14.64
C ARG A 31 -10.47 -2.48 -14.19
N ALA A 32 -10.47 -2.20 -12.90
CA ALA A 32 -11.25 -1.12 -12.34
C ALA A 32 -10.88 0.23 -12.99
N PRO A 33 -11.87 1.10 -13.30
CA PRO A 33 -11.56 2.43 -13.80
C PRO A 33 -10.85 3.25 -12.71
N ALA A 34 -10.08 4.25 -13.12
CA ALA A 34 -9.23 5.03 -12.21
C ALA A 34 -9.99 5.60 -11.01
N GLU A 35 -11.22 6.06 -11.21
CA GLU A 35 -12.05 6.62 -10.14
C GLU A 35 -12.54 5.57 -9.13
N LYS A 36 -12.35 4.29 -9.42
CA LYS A 36 -12.72 3.17 -8.55
C LYS A 36 -11.52 2.51 -7.89
N VAL A 37 -10.36 3.15 -7.93
CA VAL A 37 -9.13 2.62 -7.35
C VAL A 37 -8.70 3.49 -6.17
N MET A 38 -8.49 2.86 -5.03
CA MET A 38 -7.86 3.50 -3.87
C MET A 38 -6.38 3.13 -3.86
N VAL A 39 -5.51 4.07 -3.53
CA VAL A 39 -4.07 3.85 -3.53
C VAL A 39 -3.50 4.10 -2.14
N ILE A 40 -2.72 3.14 -1.66
CA ILE A 40 -1.94 3.29 -0.43
C ILE A 40 -0.55 3.78 -0.86
N HIS A 41 -0.18 4.99 -0.43
CA HIS A 41 1.11 5.59 -0.78
C HIS A 41 2.19 5.31 0.24
N LEU A 42 1.80 5.12 1.50
CA LEU A 42 2.75 4.91 2.57
C LEU A 42 2.09 4.16 3.70
N VAL A 43 2.75 3.12 4.17
CA VAL A 43 2.41 2.45 5.43
C VAL A 43 3.66 2.49 6.29
N MET A 44 3.56 3.10 7.46
CA MET A 44 4.68 3.23 8.38
C MET A 44 4.28 2.67 9.74
N VAL A 45 5.13 1.81 10.30
CA VAL A 45 4.95 1.24 11.62
C VAL A 45 6.23 1.49 12.41
N CYS A 46 6.09 2.07 13.60
CA CYS A 46 7.25 2.28 14.47
C CYS A 46 7.86 0.95 14.87
N PRO A 47 9.20 0.82 14.88
CA PRO A 47 9.84 -0.45 15.24
C PRO A 47 9.43 -0.97 16.62
N GLU A 48 9.22 -0.07 17.58
CA GLU A 48 8.80 -0.43 18.92
C GLU A 48 7.38 -1.01 18.98
N ALA A 49 6.58 -0.75 17.95
CA ALA A 49 5.21 -1.26 17.86
C ALA A 49 5.11 -2.50 16.98
N ALA A 50 6.23 -3.02 16.48
CA ALA A 50 6.23 -4.21 15.65
C ALA A 50 5.63 -5.40 16.41
N GLY A 51 4.84 -6.22 15.70
CA GLY A 51 4.18 -7.37 16.28
C GLY A 51 2.85 -7.08 16.97
N LYS A 52 2.41 -5.82 17.04
CA LYS A 52 1.15 -5.43 17.66
C LYS A 52 -0.02 -5.35 16.67
N GLY A 53 0.16 -5.76 15.43
CA GLY A 53 -0.89 -5.70 14.43
C GLY A 53 -1.18 -4.31 13.87
N ILE A 54 -0.30 -3.35 14.07
CA ILE A 54 -0.50 -1.97 13.64
C ILE A 54 -0.59 -1.87 12.11
N GLY A 55 0.33 -2.51 11.39
CA GLY A 55 0.31 -2.51 9.92
C GLY A 55 -0.98 -3.10 9.36
N SER A 56 -1.41 -4.23 9.93
CA SER A 56 -2.67 -4.87 9.54
C SER A 56 -3.87 -3.95 9.77
N SER A 57 -3.92 -3.27 10.91
CA SER A 57 -4.99 -2.33 11.22
C SER A 57 -5.03 -1.15 10.25
N LEU A 58 -3.87 -0.62 9.89
CA LEU A 58 -3.76 0.49 8.95
C LEU A 58 -4.25 0.09 7.56
N VAL A 59 -3.83 -1.07 7.06
CA VAL A 59 -4.24 -1.54 5.74
C VAL A 59 -5.73 -1.86 5.71
N LYS A 60 -6.27 -2.45 6.77
CA LYS A 60 -7.71 -2.70 6.88
C LYS A 60 -8.51 -1.39 6.89
N TYR A 61 -7.98 -0.35 7.51
CA TYR A 61 -8.57 0.97 7.43
C TYR A 61 -8.65 1.46 5.97
N ALA A 62 -7.57 1.30 5.21
CA ALA A 62 -7.57 1.69 3.80
C ALA A 62 -8.60 0.90 2.99
N MET A 63 -8.74 -0.40 3.24
CA MET A 63 -9.74 -1.24 2.59
C MET A 63 -11.15 -0.77 2.91
N GLU A 64 -11.41 -0.39 4.15
CA GLU A 64 -12.71 0.13 4.56
C GLU A 64 -13.00 1.50 3.93
N ARG A 65 -12.00 2.37 3.86
CA ARG A 65 -12.14 3.65 3.16
C ARG A 65 -12.48 3.43 1.69
N ALA A 66 -11.88 2.44 1.06
CA ALA A 66 -12.19 2.09 -0.33
C ALA A 66 -13.66 1.70 -0.47
N ARG A 67 -14.19 0.90 0.44
CA ARG A 67 -15.61 0.52 0.42
C ARG A 67 -16.51 1.74 0.59
N GLN A 68 -16.18 2.63 1.53
CA GLN A 68 -16.98 3.82 1.81
C GLN A 68 -17.03 4.77 0.61
N HIS A 69 -15.99 4.77 -0.22
CA HIS A 69 -15.92 5.60 -1.43
C HIS A 69 -16.31 4.83 -2.69
N SER A 70 -16.90 3.66 -2.56
CA SER A 70 -17.35 2.82 -3.67
C SER A 70 -16.24 2.44 -4.62
N CYS A 71 -15.01 2.32 -4.12
CA CYS A 71 -13.89 1.82 -4.90
C CYS A 71 -13.97 0.31 -5.06
N GLU A 72 -13.53 -0.19 -6.21
CA GLU A 72 -13.56 -1.62 -6.50
C GLU A 72 -12.30 -2.33 -6.04
N THR A 73 -11.19 -1.62 -5.90
CA THR A 73 -9.91 -2.21 -5.54
C THR A 73 -9.01 -1.23 -4.81
N VAL A 74 -7.97 -1.78 -4.17
CA VAL A 74 -6.91 -1.03 -3.50
C VAL A 74 -5.58 -1.47 -4.11
N ARG A 75 -4.75 -0.52 -4.51
CA ARG A 75 -3.43 -0.80 -5.09
C ARG A 75 -2.33 -0.18 -4.25
N LEU A 76 -1.19 -0.86 -4.21
CA LEU A 76 -0.02 -0.38 -3.49
C LEU A 76 1.24 -1.00 -4.09
N ASP A 77 2.39 -0.43 -3.75
CA ASP A 77 3.68 -1.02 -4.07
C ASP A 77 4.61 -0.95 -2.87
N THR A 78 5.60 -1.83 -2.85
CA THR A 78 6.63 -1.86 -1.83
C THR A 78 7.94 -2.36 -2.43
N GLY A 79 9.05 -2.06 -1.77
CA GLY A 79 10.35 -2.58 -2.19
C GLY A 79 10.40 -4.10 -2.06
N SER A 80 11.05 -4.76 -3.02
CA SER A 80 11.14 -6.22 -3.03
C SER A 80 11.90 -6.78 -1.82
N GLN A 81 12.73 -5.97 -1.18
CA GLN A 81 13.47 -6.37 0.01
C GLN A 81 12.65 -6.23 1.29
N ASN A 82 11.50 -5.58 1.22
CA ASN A 82 10.63 -5.42 2.38
C ASN A 82 9.74 -6.65 2.54
N ILE A 83 10.34 -7.75 2.97
CA ILE A 83 9.66 -9.04 3.11
C ILE A 83 8.49 -8.99 4.09
N PRO A 84 8.63 -8.34 5.27
CA PRO A 84 7.49 -8.25 6.19
C PRO A 84 6.26 -7.55 5.59
N ALA A 85 6.47 -6.49 4.81
CA ALA A 85 5.36 -5.79 4.16
C ALA A 85 4.71 -6.67 3.11
N ALA A 86 5.49 -7.30 2.24
CA ALA A 86 4.95 -8.20 1.22
C ALA A 86 4.15 -9.35 1.84
N SER A 87 4.66 -9.93 2.91
CA SER A 87 3.97 -11.01 3.63
C SER A 87 2.63 -10.52 4.22
N LEU A 88 2.61 -9.32 4.78
CA LEU A 88 1.40 -8.72 5.33
C LEU A 88 0.34 -8.55 4.23
N TYR A 89 0.72 -7.98 3.10
CA TYR A 89 -0.23 -7.73 2.01
C TYR A 89 -0.82 -9.02 1.47
N LYS A 90 0.02 -10.05 1.25
CA LYS A 90 -0.45 -11.36 0.82
C LYS A 90 -1.41 -11.99 1.83
N LYS A 91 -1.09 -11.87 3.12
CA LYS A 91 -1.94 -12.39 4.19
C LYS A 91 -3.31 -11.70 4.21
N LEU A 92 -3.37 -10.42 3.87
CA LEU A 92 -4.61 -9.67 3.83
C LEU A 92 -5.40 -9.85 2.52
N GLY A 93 -4.91 -10.67 1.60
CA GLY A 93 -5.61 -11.00 0.37
C GLY A 93 -5.17 -10.25 -0.86
N PHE A 94 -4.14 -9.41 -0.75
CA PHE A 94 -3.58 -8.73 -1.92
C PHE A 94 -2.84 -9.73 -2.81
N GLN A 95 -2.99 -9.56 -4.11
CA GLN A 95 -2.31 -10.37 -5.12
C GLN A 95 -1.15 -9.58 -5.71
N LEU A 96 -0.02 -10.26 -5.91
CA LEU A 96 1.12 -9.67 -6.61
C LEU A 96 0.77 -9.55 -8.09
N ALA A 97 0.70 -8.32 -8.59
CA ALA A 97 0.40 -8.08 -10.00
C ALA A 97 1.67 -8.17 -10.84
N GLU A 98 2.74 -7.52 -10.39
CA GLU A 98 3.97 -7.43 -11.20
C GLU A 98 5.13 -7.00 -10.32
N THR A 99 6.36 -7.27 -10.80
CA THR A 99 7.57 -6.67 -10.26
C THR A 99 8.09 -5.63 -11.25
N GLY A 100 8.68 -4.56 -10.76
CA GLY A 100 9.16 -3.50 -11.65
C GLY A 100 10.06 -2.51 -10.93
N THR A 101 10.18 -1.33 -11.51
CA THR A 101 10.98 -0.23 -10.96
C THR A 101 10.10 0.96 -10.65
N MET A 102 10.49 1.74 -9.65
CA MET A 102 9.83 3.00 -9.30
C MET A 102 10.82 4.14 -9.39
N LYS A 103 10.32 5.31 -9.77
CA LYS A 103 11.08 6.55 -9.75
C LYS A 103 10.78 7.31 -8.47
N VAL A 104 11.83 7.81 -7.84
CA VAL A 104 11.70 8.67 -6.67
C VAL A 104 12.34 10.00 -7.04
N GLY A 105 11.56 11.08 -7.01
CA GLY A 105 12.04 12.40 -7.41
C GLY A 105 12.50 12.47 -8.87
N GLY A 106 11.91 11.67 -9.76
CA GLY A 106 12.27 11.62 -11.17
C GLY A 106 13.47 10.74 -11.49
N VAL A 107 14.06 10.09 -10.49
CA VAL A 107 15.22 9.21 -10.64
C VAL A 107 14.81 7.77 -10.33
N ILE A 108 15.30 6.82 -11.11
CA ILE A 108 15.07 5.40 -10.82
C ILE A 108 15.88 5.05 -9.58
N SER A 109 15.18 4.73 -8.48
CA SER A 109 15.84 4.51 -7.19
C SER A 109 16.12 3.04 -6.91
N HIS A 110 15.29 2.13 -7.41
CA HIS A 110 15.39 0.70 -7.13
C HIS A 110 14.98 -0.13 -8.32
N THR A 111 15.61 -1.28 -8.43
CA THR A 111 15.29 -2.27 -9.46
C THR A 111 14.34 -3.33 -8.98
N GLY A 112 13.73 -3.24 -7.89
CA GLY A 112 12.81 -4.24 -7.39
C GLY A 112 11.70 -3.62 -6.56
N HIS A 113 10.56 -3.39 -7.19
CA HIS A 113 9.33 -3.08 -6.51
C HIS A 113 8.28 -4.16 -6.80
N LEU A 114 7.45 -4.43 -5.81
CA LEU A 114 6.34 -5.36 -5.90
C LEU A 114 5.05 -4.55 -5.93
N PHE A 115 4.22 -4.79 -6.94
CA PHE A 115 2.94 -4.12 -7.11
C PHE A 115 1.81 -5.06 -6.73
N PHE A 116 0.98 -4.65 -5.79
CA PHE A 116 -0.12 -5.44 -5.24
C PHE A 116 -1.47 -4.78 -5.48
N GLU A 117 -2.47 -5.64 -5.62
CA GLU A 117 -3.86 -5.20 -5.72
C GLU A 117 -4.80 -6.07 -4.88
#